data_1bcf008dd81116234efb2af6bf7fe3ee
#
_entry.id   1bcf008dd81116234efb2af6bf7fe3ee
#
_cell.length_a   1.000
_cell.length_b   1.000
_cell.length_c   1.000
_cell.angle_alpha   90.00
_cell.angle_beta   90.00
_cell.angle_gamma   90.00
#
_symmetry.space_group_name_H-M   'P 1'
#
loop_
_entity.id
_entity.type
_entity.pdbx_description
1 polymer ?
#
loop_
_entity_poly.entity_id
_entity_poly.type
_entity_poly.pdbx_seq_one_letter_code
_entity_poly.pdbx_strand_id
1 'polypeptide(L)'
;MKTNWERHQAIIHLPDEAITSIVKSYQPNASVTSTSYLSEGLSHTNLKVDIANEKPIVIRVARNSESLYREKEIHSILPTRVRRPAFLHSTKWNGYNIGLLEWKEGALLRDQLTNSSAREIGEMGKSIGEQLACIREKRFTTYGFLDPNLIVREEFRLTPQSFITTIESFFNHYASKWLPEHLPEKIIEFAKENAPLLKEDQSGAGLVHGDFNGLNILMTNTEVNAILDWEFALSGSIYFDIGNLLRYEFTHIDSFEQGLYEGLKNEGISLPKQWKKLAKLADLIALCSLLDRVMCGENRVKDITRLIKQTIHSE
;
A
#
# COMPACT_ATOMS: atom_id res chain seq x y z
N MET A 1 -9.14 -10.06 0.40
CA MET A 1 -8.36 -8.92 -0.13
C MET A 1 -7.38 -9.45 -1.17
N LYS A 2 -7.44 -8.98 -2.41
CA LYS A 2 -6.59 -9.38 -3.54
C LYS A 2 -6.46 -10.92 -3.69
N THR A 3 -7.53 -11.67 -3.41
CA THR A 3 -7.50 -13.14 -3.39
C THR A 3 -7.26 -13.69 -4.80
N ASN A 4 -6.24 -14.52 -4.94
CA ASN A 4 -5.86 -15.14 -6.22
C ASN A 4 -5.52 -14.16 -7.35
N TRP A 5 -5.10 -12.93 -7.01
CA TRP A 5 -4.57 -12.04 -8.05
C TRP A 5 -3.30 -12.63 -8.64
N GLU A 6 -3.22 -12.57 -9.95
CA GLU A 6 -2.10 -13.09 -10.70
C GLU A 6 -0.85 -12.24 -10.47
N ARG A 7 0.28 -12.90 -10.20
CA ARG A 7 1.58 -12.20 -10.16
C ARG A 7 1.94 -11.70 -11.56
N HIS A 8 2.46 -10.49 -11.64
CA HIS A 8 2.94 -9.94 -12.91
C HIS A 8 4.29 -10.50 -13.33
N GLN A 9 5.08 -10.97 -12.36
CA GLN A 9 6.45 -11.40 -12.59
C GLN A 9 6.72 -12.70 -11.84
N ALA A 10 7.44 -13.62 -12.51
CA ALA A 10 7.88 -14.87 -11.89
C ALA A 10 8.78 -14.59 -10.67
N ILE A 11 8.73 -15.50 -9.70
CA ILE A 11 9.67 -15.51 -8.57
C ILE A 11 11.10 -15.69 -9.11
N ILE A 12 12.03 -14.87 -8.62
CA ILE A 12 13.45 -15.01 -8.90
C ILE A 12 14.04 -15.94 -7.86
N HIS A 13 14.49 -17.13 -8.30
CA HIS A 13 15.14 -18.07 -7.41
C HIS A 13 16.63 -17.74 -7.28
N LEU A 14 17.06 -17.54 -6.04
CA LEU A 14 18.46 -17.31 -5.70
C LEU A 14 19.11 -18.67 -5.33
N PRO A 15 20.27 -19.02 -5.89
CA PRO A 15 21.03 -20.18 -5.40
C PRO A 15 21.59 -19.94 -4.00
N ASP A 16 21.79 -20.98 -3.22
CA ASP A 16 22.23 -20.89 -1.81
C ASP A 16 23.57 -20.13 -1.64
N GLU A 17 24.47 -20.28 -2.59
CA GLU A 17 25.74 -19.53 -2.62
C GLU A 17 25.51 -18.02 -2.77
N ALA A 18 24.54 -17.62 -3.59
CA ALA A 18 24.18 -16.21 -3.76
C ALA A 18 23.54 -15.66 -2.48
N ILE A 19 22.61 -16.41 -1.87
CA ILE A 19 21.98 -16.03 -0.60
C ILE A 19 23.07 -15.81 0.47
N THR A 20 23.97 -16.78 0.62
CA THR A 20 25.09 -16.70 1.56
C THR A 20 25.99 -15.48 1.30
N SER A 21 26.32 -15.21 0.03
CA SER A 21 27.12 -14.06 -0.37
C SER A 21 26.41 -12.73 -0.06
N ILE A 22 25.12 -12.64 -0.36
CA ILE A 22 24.29 -11.47 -0.07
C ILE A 22 24.24 -11.20 1.45
N VAL A 23 24.00 -12.22 2.26
CA VAL A 23 23.95 -12.09 3.73
C VAL A 23 25.32 -11.65 4.27
N LYS A 24 26.41 -12.26 3.80
CA LYS A 24 27.78 -11.91 4.23
C LYS A 24 28.22 -10.51 3.81
N SER A 25 27.61 -9.92 2.78
CA SER A 25 27.88 -8.52 2.42
C SER A 25 27.41 -7.53 3.50
N TYR A 26 26.47 -7.95 4.34
CA TYR A 26 25.98 -7.18 5.49
C TYR A 26 26.58 -7.67 6.81
N GLN A 27 26.61 -8.99 7.02
CA GLN A 27 27.15 -9.64 8.23
C GLN A 27 28.22 -10.67 7.82
N PRO A 28 29.52 -10.30 7.76
CA PRO A 28 30.57 -11.17 7.22
C PRO A 28 30.69 -12.56 7.87
N ASN A 29 30.34 -12.67 9.16
CA ASN A 29 30.41 -13.91 9.93
C ASN A 29 29.09 -14.67 10.01
N ALA A 30 28.04 -14.22 9.31
CA ALA A 30 26.75 -14.86 9.36
C ALA A 30 26.76 -16.28 8.76
N SER A 31 26.06 -17.18 9.40
CA SER A 31 25.79 -18.54 8.91
C SER A 31 24.30 -18.71 8.65
N VAL A 32 23.94 -18.84 7.39
CA VAL A 32 22.54 -19.09 6.97
C VAL A 32 22.15 -20.50 7.37
N THR A 33 21.02 -20.64 8.06
CA THR A 33 20.51 -21.94 8.55
C THR A 33 19.29 -22.42 7.76
N SER A 34 18.41 -21.52 7.36
CA SER A 34 17.26 -21.85 6.51
C SER A 34 16.80 -20.66 5.69
N THR A 35 16.04 -20.95 4.63
CA THR A 35 15.46 -19.93 3.75
C THR A 35 14.03 -20.31 3.37
N SER A 36 13.15 -19.31 3.24
CA SER A 36 11.79 -19.54 2.77
C SER A 36 11.28 -18.37 1.92
N TYR A 37 10.80 -18.67 0.72
CA TYR A 37 10.19 -17.68 -0.14
C TYR A 37 8.82 -17.24 0.39
N LEU A 38 8.59 -15.93 0.43
CA LEU A 38 7.32 -15.36 0.83
C LEU A 38 6.43 -15.26 -0.41
N SER A 39 5.33 -16.02 -0.44
CA SER A 39 4.49 -16.21 -1.63
C SER A 39 3.51 -15.06 -1.89
N GLU A 40 3.20 -14.25 -0.90
CA GLU A 40 2.08 -13.28 -0.96
C GLU A 40 2.37 -11.97 -1.68
N GLY A 41 3.65 -11.62 -1.91
CA GLY A 41 4.03 -10.41 -2.67
C GLY A 41 3.76 -10.55 -4.17
N LEU A 42 3.19 -9.51 -4.82
CA LEU A 42 2.89 -9.52 -6.26
C LEU A 42 4.00 -8.90 -7.11
N SER A 43 4.81 -8.00 -6.58
CA SER A 43 5.81 -7.21 -7.31
C SER A 43 7.22 -7.75 -7.14
N HIS A 44 7.68 -7.86 -5.90
CA HIS A 44 9.05 -8.29 -5.59
C HIS A 44 9.14 -9.78 -5.25
N THR A 45 10.35 -10.33 -5.32
CA THR A 45 10.65 -11.61 -4.67
C THR A 45 11.20 -11.33 -3.30
N ASN A 46 10.52 -11.81 -2.27
CA ASN A 46 10.93 -11.69 -0.88
C ASN A 46 11.29 -13.07 -0.34
N LEU A 47 12.41 -13.16 0.36
CA LEU A 47 12.94 -14.38 0.94
C LEU A 47 13.28 -14.14 2.42
N LYS A 48 12.63 -14.86 3.32
CA LYS A 48 13.05 -14.91 4.73
C LYS A 48 14.32 -15.74 4.83
N VAL A 49 15.32 -15.26 5.55
CA VAL A 49 16.57 -15.94 5.80
C VAL A 49 16.80 -16.01 7.30
N ASP A 50 16.89 -17.23 7.82
CA ASP A 50 17.24 -17.50 9.21
C ASP A 50 18.77 -17.60 9.33
N ILE A 51 19.32 -16.93 10.34
CA ILE A 51 20.78 -16.82 10.58
C ILE A 51 21.07 -17.39 11.96
N ALA A 52 22.10 -18.23 12.06
CA ALA A 52 22.49 -18.86 13.33
C ALA A 52 22.81 -17.81 14.39
N ASN A 53 22.17 -17.91 15.56
CA ASN A 53 22.34 -17.02 16.71
C ASN A 53 22.02 -15.53 16.46
N GLU A 54 21.32 -15.21 15.37
CA GLU A 54 20.93 -13.86 15.00
C GLU A 54 19.44 -13.79 14.67
N LYS A 55 18.89 -12.57 14.58
CA LYS A 55 17.51 -12.38 14.12
C LYS A 55 17.42 -12.67 12.62
N PRO A 56 16.31 -13.25 12.16
CA PRO A 56 16.06 -13.42 10.73
C PRO A 56 16.05 -12.08 10.01
N ILE A 57 16.34 -12.13 8.71
CA ILE A 57 16.24 -10.99 7.80
C ILE A 57 15.41 -11.33 6.58
N VAL A 58 15.00 -10.32 5.82
CA VAL A 58 14.34 -10.48 4.52
C VAL A 58 15.28 -10.02 3.42
N ILE A 59 15.56 -10.88 2.45
CA ILE A 59 16.15 -10.49 1.17
C ILE A 59 15.01 -10.12 0.23
N ARG A 60 14.98 -8.86 -0.22
CA ARG A 60 14.10 -8.35 -1.26
C ARG A 60 14.84 -8.24 -2.57
N VAL A 61 14.40 -8.97 -3.59
CA VAL A 61 14.96 -8.89 -4.94
C VAL A 61 14.08 -8.00 -5.79
N ALA A 62 14.60 -6.84 -6.18
CA ALA A 62 13.89 -5.86 -7.00
C ALA A 62 14.42 -5.87 -8.44
N ARG A 63 13.52 -5.96 -9.41
CA ARG A 63 13.84 -5.81 -10.84
C ARG A 63 14.02 -4.35 -11.21
N ASN A 64 13.17 -3.47 -10.63
CA ASN A 64 13.29 -2.03 -10.79
C ASN A 64 14.14 -1.46 -9.66
N SER A 65 15.26 -0.82 -10.03
CA SER A 65 16.15 -0.16 -9.09
C SER A 65 15.49 1.02 -8.39
N GLU A 66 14.65 1.77 -9.10
CA GLU A 66 14.02 2.98 -8.59
C GLU A 66 13.06 2.69 -7.43
N SER A 67 12.29 1.59 -7.50
CA SER A 67 11.37 1.23 -6.42
C SER A 67 12.11 0.92 -5.12
N LEU A 68 13.20 0.16 -5.18
CA LEU A 68 14.02 -0.17 -4.01
C LEU A 68 14.75 1.06 -3.43
N TYR A 69 15.27 1.93 -4.29
CA TYR A 69 15.90 3.19 -3.84
C TYR A 69 14.88 4.10 -3.18
N ARG A 70 13.70 4.26 -3.77
CA ARG A 70 12.61 5.06 -3.18
C ARG A 70 12.21 4.50 -1.82
N GLU A 71 12.01 3.18 -1.71
CA GLU A 71 11.70 2.54 -0.43
C GLU A 71 12.78 2.83 0.62
N LYS A 72 14.05 2.70 0.28
CA LYS A 72 15.17 3.01 1.17
C LYS A 72 15.14 4.47 1.64
N GLU A 73 14.93 5.42 0.73
CA GLU A 73 14.87 6.85 1.07
C GLU A 73 13.61 7.17 1.91
N ILE A 74 12.45 6.55 1.61
CA ILE A 74 11.26 6.66 2.47
C ILE A 74 11.58 6.19 3.90
N HIS A 75 12.25 5.06 4.05
CA HIS A 75 12.65 4.57 5.38
C HIS A 75 13.52 5.58 6.15
N SER A 76 14.33 6.38 5.47
CA SER A 76 15.22 7.38 6.09
C SER A 76 14.47 8.61 6.59
N ILE A 77 13.35 8.98 5.97
CA ILE A 77 12.59 10.19 6.29
C ILE A 77 11.35 9.95 7.16
N LEU A 78 10.94 8.69 7.31
CA LEU A 78 9.80 8.35 8.15
C LEU A 78 10.07 8.69 9.62
N PRO A 79 9.10 9.29 10.33
CA PRO A 79 9.18 9.48 11.78
C PRO A 79 9.50 8.17 12.51
N THR A 80 10.26 8.26 13.60
CA THR A 80 10.67 7.07 14.39
C THR A 80 9.49 6.33 15.01
N ARG A 81 8.36 7.02 15.20
CA ARG A 81 7.10 6.43 15.70
C ARG A 81 6.39 5.54 14.66
N VAL A 82 6.70 5.67 13.38
CA VAL A 82 6.14 4.80 12.33
C VAL A 82 6.76 3.42 12.44
N ARG A 83 5.94 2.43 12.74
CA ARG A 83 6.36 1.04 12.87
C ARG A 83 6.61 0.43 11.49
N ARG A 84 7.84 0.04 11.23
CA ARG A 84 8.28 -0.54 9.96
C ARG A 84 9.49 -1.44 10.15
N PRO A 85 9.81 -2.36 9.22
CA PRO A 85 11.10 -3.02 9.21
C PRO A 85 12.23 -1.99 9.04
N ALA A 86 13.38 -2.21 9.64
CA ALA A 86 14.55 -1.44 9.30
C ALA A 86 15.07 -1.84 7.91
N PHE A 87 15.50 -0.87 7.10
CA PHE A 87 16.26 -1.13 5.88
C PHE A 87 17.74 -1.28 6.26
N LEU A 88 18.25 -2.53 6.24
CA LEU A 88 19.55 -2.88 6.83
C LEU A 88 20.72 -2.63 5.88
N HIS A 89 20.58 -3.07 4.62
CA HIS A 89 21.67 -3.01 3.64
C HIS A 89 21.12 -3.08 2.22
N SER A 90 21.91 -2.63 1.24
CA SER A 90 21.61 -2.81 -0.17
C SER A 90 22.86 -3.27 -0.92
N THR A 91 22.67 -4.20 -1.85
CA THR A 91 23.73 -4.75 -2.71
C THR A 91 23.17 -5.11 -4.09
N LYS A 92 23.97 -5.71 -4.94
CA LYS A 92 23.55 -6.19 -6.26
C LYS A 92 23.90 -7.66 -6.43
N TRP A 93 23.08 -8.38 -7.15
CA TRP A 93 23.35 -9.75 -7.55
C TRP A 93 22.80 -9.99 -8.97
N ASN A 94 23.65 -10.45 -9.89
CA ASN A 94 23.30 -10.81 -11.28
C ASN A 94 22.41 -9.75 -11.97
N GLY A 95 22.74 -8.47 -11.82
CA GLY A 95 21.97 -7.35 -12.40
C GLY A 95 20.72 -6.93 -11.61
N TYR A 96 20.29 -7.70 -10.60
CA TYR A 96 19.20 -7.33 -9.71
C TYR A 96 19.69 -6.45 -8.56
N ASN A 97 18.81 -5.55 -8.11
CA ASN A 97 19.03 -4.78 -6.90
C ASN A 97 18.46 -5.55 -5.70
N ILE A 98 19.24 -5.67 -4.66
CA ILE A 98 18.93 -6.44 -3.46
C ILE A 98 18.83 -5.50 -2.27
N GLY A 99 17.70 -5.55 -1.57
CA GLY A 99 17.53 -4.93 -0.26
C GLY A 99 17.53 -5.99 0.85
N LEU A 100 18.19 -5.71 1.94
CA LEU A 100 18.09 -6.49 3.17
C LEU A 100 17.24 -5.69 4.16
N LEU A 101 16.18 -6.31 4.67
CA LEU A 101 15.29 -5.71 5.64
C LEU A 101 15.22 -6.56 6.91
N GLU A 102 14.93 -5.91 8.00
CA GLU A 102 14.61 -6.59 9.25
C GLU A 102 13.40 -7.50 9.09
N TRP A 103 13.47 -8.71 9.61
CA TRP A 103 12.27 -9.55 9.76
C TRP A 103 11.40 -9.02 10.90
N LYS A 104 10.13 -8.82 10.66
CA LYS A 104 9.13 -8.48 11.67
C LYS A 104 8.17 -9.64 11.87
N GLU A 105 8.00 -10.06 13.12
CA GLU A 105 6.98 -11.03 13.48
C GLU A 105 5.59 -10.39 13.44
N GLY A 106 4.56 -11.23 13.31
CA GLY A 106 3.18 -10.79 13.32
C GLY A 106 2.34 -11.50 12.28
N ALA A 107 1.03 -11.34 12.38
CA ALA A 107 0.07 -11.80 11.39
C ALA A 107 -0.39 -10.62 10.52
N LEU A 108 -0.74 -10.88 9.27
CA LEU A 108 -1.30 -9.86 8.40
C LEU A 108 -2.65 -9.37 8.95
N LEU A 109 -2.91 -8.08 8.87
CA LEU A 109 -4.19 -7.50 9.27
C LEU A 109 -5.36 -8.22 8.60
N ARG A 110 -5.25 -8.56 7.30
CA ARG A 110 -6.26 -9.35 6.57
C ARG A 110 -6.68 -10.60 7.35
N ASP A 111 -5.72 -11.34 7.89
CA ASP A 111 -5.98 -12.63 8.55
C ASP A 111 -6.53 -12.42 9.97
N GLN A 112 -6.11 -11.36 10.65
CA GLN A 112 -6.62 -10.97 11.96
C GLN A 112 -8.09 -10.54 11.90
N LEU A 113 -8.48 -9.77 10.89
CA LEU A 113 -9.86 -9.31 10.71
C LEU A 113 -10.88 -10.44 10.56
N THR A 114 -10.45 -11.64 10.16
CA THR A 114 -11.34 -12.78 9.93
C THR A 114 -11.77 -13.46 11.24
N ASN A 115 -10.91 -13.41 12.28
CA ASN A 115 -11.08 -14.23 13.49
C ASN A 115 -11.20 -13.39 14.77
N SER A 116 -11.24 -12.07 14.68
CA SER A 116 -11.26 -11.18 15.84
C SER A 116 -12.66 -10.68 16.18
N SER A 117 -12.88 -10.38 17.45
CA SER A 117 -14.11 -9.77 17.95
C SER A 117 -14.26 -8.32 17.49
N ALA A 118 -15.48 -7.77 17.55
CA ALA A 118 -15.73 -6.35 17.23
C ALA A 118 -14.86 -5.38 18.04
N ARG A 119 -14.62 -5.71 19.31
CA ARG A 119 -13.74 -4.90 20.18
C ARG A 119 -12.30 -4.92 19.69
N GLU A 120 -11.73 -6.09 19.42
CA GLU A 120 -10.35 -6.22 18.93
C GLU A 120 -10.19 -5.53 17.58
N ILE A 121 -11.18 -5.66 16.69
CA ILE A 121 -11.20 -4.98 15.40
C ILE A 121 -11.21 -3.46 15.56
N GLY A 122 -11.97 -2.93 16.52
CA GLY A 122 -11.94 -1.50 16.87
C GLY A 122 -10.57 -1.04 17.39
N GLU A 123 -9.95 -1.83 18.26
CA GLU A 123 -8.60 -1.57 18.78
C GLU A 123 -7.55 -1.59 17.66
N MET A 124 -7.63 -2.55 16.73
CA MET A 124 -6.78 -2.59 15.51
C MET A 124 -6.96 -1.34 14.66
N GLY A 125 -8.21 -0.94 14.40
CA GLY A 125 -8.51 0.28 13.66
C GLY A 125 -7.87 1.51 14.31
N LYS A 126 -7.94 1.62 15.63
CA LYS A 126 -7.33 2.71 16.40
C LYS A 126 -5.81 2.73 16.25
N SER A 127 -5.14 1.60 16.46
CA SER A 127 -3.69 1.49 16.28
C SER A 127 -3.25 1.86 14.86
N ILE A 128 -4.03 1.46 13.85
CA ILE A 128 -3.76 1.81 12.44
C ILE A 128 -3.97 3.32 12.20
N GLY A 129 -5.01 3.92 12.78
CA GLY A 129 -5.25 5.36 12.70
C GLY A 129 -4.10 6.18 13.29
N GLU A 130 -3.57 5.77 14.43
CA GLU A 130 -2.40 6.37 15.06
C GLU A 130 -1.15 6.27 14.17
N GLN A 131 -0.90 5.11 13.56
CA GLN A 131 0.22 4.93 12.63
C GLN A 131 0.06 5.76 11.35
N LEU A 132 -1.16 5.83 10.81
CA LEU A 132 -1.44 6.64 9.63
C LEU A 132 -1.21 8.13 9.91
N ALA A 133 -1.59 8.60 11.10
CA ALA A 133 -1.29 9.96 11.55
C ALA A 133 0.23 10.21 11.66
N CYS A 134 0.99 9.27 12.21
CA CYS A 134 2.45 9.35 12.26
C CYS A 134 3.08 9.44 10.86
N ILE A 135 2.61 8.66 9.89
CA ILE A 135 3.07 8.76 8.49
C ILE A 135 2.84 10.18 7.95
N ARG A 136 1.69 10.77 8.28
CA ARG A 136 1.31 12.13 7.84
C ARG A 136 2.10 13.27 8.48
N GLU A 137 2.91 13.03 9.51
CA GLU A 137 3.87 14.02 10.03
C GLU A 137 4.88 14.45 8.95
N LYS A 138 5.23 13.55 8.02
CA LYS A 138 6.05 13.90 6.86
C LYS A 138 5.21 14.65 5.84
N ARG A 139 5.50 15.94 5.69
CA ARG A 139 4.83 16.88 4.78
C ARG A 139 5.70 17.21 3.58
N PHE A 140 5.05 17.57 2.48
CA PHE A 140 5.66 18.08 1.27
C PHE A 140 5.06 19.42 0.89
N THR A 141 5.74 20.17 0.03
CA THR A 141 5.25 21.46 -0.49
C THR A 141 4.27 21.28 -1.64
N THR A 142 4.40 20.19 -2.41
CA THR A 142 3.61 19.88 -3.59
C THR A 142 3.07 18.47 -3.55
N TYR A 143 1.92 18.26 -4.22
CA TYR A 143 1.30 16.94 -4.39
C TYR A 143 1.88 16.27 -5.62
N GLY A 144 2.11 14.96 -5.59
CA GLY A 144 2.47 14.21 -6.79
C GLY A 144 3.34 12.99 -6.52
N PHE A 145 3.81 12.39 -7.61
CA PHE A 145 4.62 11.19 -7.59
C PHE A 145 6.08 11.52 -7.23
N LEU A 146 6.61 10.74 -6.28
CA LEU A 146 7.98 10.93 -5.80
C LEU A 146 8.97 10.15 -6.68
N ASP A 147 10.05 10.80 -7.08
CA ASP A 147 11.21 10.12 -7.66
C ASP A 147 12.02 9.36 -6.58
N PRO A 148 13.06 8.61 -6.95
CA PRO A 148 13.91 7.92 -5.96
C PRO A 148 14.60 8.85 -4.94
N ASN A 149 14.73 10.15 -5.22
CA ASN A 149 15.27 11.15 -4.29
C ASN A 149 14.18 11.87 -3.49
N LEU A 150 12.94 11.38 -3.54
CA LEU A 150 11.77 11.93 -2.88
C LEU A 150 11.40 13.36 -3.31
N ILE A 151 11.74 13.70 -4.57
CA ILE A 151 11.33 14.95 -5.22
C ILE A 151 10.08 14.67 -6.04
N VAL A 152 9.07 15.54 -5.92
CA VAL A 152 7.87 15.46 -6.77
C VAL A 152 8.29 15.83 -8.21
N ARG A 153 8.19 14.87 -9.13
CA ARG A 153 8.50 15.05 -10.56
C ARG A 153 7.26 15.27 -11.39
N GLU A 154 6.19 14.61 -11.05
CA GLU A 154 4.91 14.73 -11.69
C GLU A 154 3.90 15.20 -10.65
N GLU A 155 3.39 16.41 -10.84
CA GLU A 155 2.41 16.96 -9.92
C GLU A 155 1.05 16.32 -10.13
N PHE A 156 0.47 15.84 -9.05
CA PHE A 156 -0.87 15.27 -9.04
C PHE A 156 -1.59 15.66 -7.76
N ARG A 157 -2.46 16.64 -7.85
CA ARG A 157 -3.35 17.02 -6.74
C ARG A 157 -4.76 16.54 -7.03
N LEU A 158 -5.37 15.84 -6.09
CA LEU A 158 -6.74 15.38 -6.17
C LEU A 158 -7.71 16.57 -5.98
N THR A 159 -8.15 17.13 -7.09
CA THR A 159 -9.16 18.20 -7.17
C THR A 159 -10.37 17.70 -7.94
N PRO A 160 -11.54 18.36 -7.89
CA PRO A 160 -12.69 17.98 -8.71
C PRO A 160 -12.35 17.81 -10.19
N GLN A 161 -11.58 18.74 -10.75
CA GLN A 161 -11.21 18.70 -12.17
C GLN A 161 -10.21 17.58 -12.47
N SER A 162 -9.12 17.47 -11.71
CA SER A 162 -8.11 16.42 -11.92
C SER A 162 -8.70 15.02 -11.73
N PHE A 163 -9.62 14.85 -10.79
CA PHE A 163 -10.32 13.58 -10.57
C PHE A 163 -11.06 13.13 -11.84
N ILE A 164 -11.91 14.00 -12.40
CA ILE A 164 -12.67 13.71 -13.61
C ILE A 164 -11.73 13.39 -14.77
N THR A 165 -10.76 14.27 -15.04
CA THR A 165 -9.83 14.10 -16.18
C THR A 165 -8.97 12.85 -16.04
N THR A 166 -8.57 12.47 -14.83
CA THR A 166 -7.80 11.25 -14.58
C THR A 166 -8.66 10.00 -14.82
N ILE A 167 -9.89 9.97 -14.33
CA ILE A 167 -10.81 8.86 -14.60
C ILE A 167 -11.07 8.72 -16.10
N GLU A 168 -11.36 9.82 -16.80
CA GLU A 168 -11.56 9.81 -18.26
C GLU A 168 -10.30 9.32 -19.01
N SER A 169 -9.11 9.70 -18.57
CA SER A 169 -7.86 9.28 -19.20
C SER A 169 -7.64 7.77 -19.17
N PHE A 170 -7.94 7.10 -18.04
CA PHE A 170 -7.84 5.65 -17.94
C PHE A 170 -8.74 4.92 -18.94
N PHE A 171 -9.96 5.45 -19.18
CA PHE A 171 -10.89 4.85 -20.14
C PHE A 171 -10.56 5.16 -21.59
N ASN A 172 -9.88 6.25 -21.86
CA ASN A 172 -9.31 6.55 -23.17
C ASN A 172 -8.05 5.71 -23.50
N HIS A 173 -7.50 5.01 -22.50
CA HIS A 173 -6.31 4.17 -22.64
C HIS A 173 -6.66 2.68 -22.61
N TYR A 174 -6.34 1.94 -21.55
CA TYR A 174 -6.57 0.49 -21.51
C TYR A 174 -7.73 0.05 -20.62
N ALA A 175 -8.11 0.84 -19.61
CA ALA A 175 -9.04 0.38 -18.57
C ALA A 175 -10.41 -0.03 -19.14
N SER A 176 -10.90 0.66 -20.17
CA SER A 176 -12.18 0.32 -20.83
C SER A 176 -12.24 -1.07 -21.44
N LYS A 177 -11.09 -1.64 -21.85
CA LYS A 177 -11.01 -2.99 -22.46
C LYS A 177 -11.37 -4.12 -21.49
N TRP A 178 -11.23 -3.86 -20.19
CA TRP A 178 -11.39 -4.84 -19.14
C TRP A 178 -12.75 -4.81 -18.46
N LEU A 179 -13.52 -3.74 -18.70
CA LEU A 179 -14.81 -3.51 -18.06
C LEU A 179 -15.97 -3.93 -18.96
N PRO A 180 -17.12 -4.34 -18.37
CA PRO A 180 -18.35 -4.51 -19.13
C PRO A 180 -18.73 -3.23 -19.88
N GLU A 181 -19.35 -3.42 -21.06
CA GLU A 181 -19.94 -2.33 -21.85
C GLU A 181 -20.80 -1.41 -20.97
N HIS A 182 -20.77 -0.12 -21.20
CA HIS A 182 -21.47 0.94 -20.45
C HIS A 182 -21.03 1.16 -18.98
N LEU A 183 -20.12 0.35 -18.43
CA LEU A 183 -19.61 0.62 -17.08
C LEU A 183 -18.66 1.84 -17.05
N PRO A 184 -17.80 2.05 -18.04
CA PRO A 184 -16.96 3.27 -18.12
C PRO A 184 -17.77 4.56 -18.09
N GLU A 185 -18.87 4.65 -18.86
CA GLU A 185 -19.75 5.83 -18.87
C GLU A 185 -20.36 6.09 -17.49
N LYS A 186 -20.86 5.04 -16.83
CA LYS A 186 -21.42 5.15 -15.47
C LYS A 186 -20.37 5.61 -14.45
N ILE A 187 -19.13 5.17 -14.57
CA ILE A 187 -18.05 5.60 -13.67
C ILE A 187 -17.74 7.08 -13.90
N ILE A 188 -17.70 7.53 -15.15
CA ILE A 188 -17.45 8.94 -15.50
C ILE A 188 -18.61 9.82 -14.99
N GLU A 189 -19.87 9.39 -15.14
CA GLU A 189 -21.04 10.09 -14.63
C GLU A 189 -20.96 10.21 -13.10
N PHE A 190 -20.76 9.09 -12.40
CA PHE A 190 -20.54 9.08 -10.95
C PHE A 190 -19.40 10.01 -10.52
N ALA A 191 -18.29 10.00 -11.26
CA ALA A 191 -17.15 10.86 -10.96
C ALA A 191 -17.52 12.34 -11.09
N LYS A 192 -18.27 12.74 -12.14
CA LYS A 192 -18.73 14.12 -12.35
C LYS A 192 -19.68 14.58 -11.25
N GLU A 193 -20.61 13.73 -10.84
CA GLU A 193 -21.57 14.04 -9.78
C GLU A 193 -20.91 14.22 -8.40
N ASN A 194 -19.91 13.39 -8.09
CA ASN A 194 -19.30 13.34 -6.76
C ASN A 194 -18.00 14.14 -6.63
N ALA A 195 -17.37 14.54 -7.73
CA ALA A 195 -16.14 15.33 -7.72
C ALA A 195 -16.20 16.59 -6.83
N PRO A 196 -17.33 17.36 -6.77
CA PRO A 196 -17.39 18.55 -5.93
C PRO A 196 -17.06 18.30 -4.45
N LEU A 197 -17.30 17.08 -3.95
CA LEU A 197 -17.01 16.68 -2.57
C LEU A 197 -15.51 16.77 -2.24
N LEU A 198 -14.62 16.59 -3.23
CA LEU A 198 -13.17 16.67 -3.04
C LEU A 198 -12.68 18.04 -2.57
N LYS A 199 -13.53 19.09 -2.63
CA LYS A 199 -13.23 20.40 -2.03
C LYS A 199 -13.18 20.36 -0.49
N GLU A 200 -13.78 19.34 0.12
CA GLU A 200 -13.74 19.13 1.57
C GLU A 200 -12.41 18.53 2.04
N ASP A 201 -11.56 18.03 1.13
CA ASP A 201 -10.24 17.51 1.50
C ASP A 201 -9.29 18.64 1.91
N GLN A 202 -9.06 18.74 3.21
CA GLN A 202 -8.13 19.69 3.83
C GLN A 202 -6.86 19.00 4.36
N SER A 203 -6.61 17.75 3.98
CA SER A 203 -5.51 16.94 4.54
C SER A 203 -4.10 17.43 4.16
N GLY A 204 -3.99 18.23 3.10
CA GLY A 204 -2.71 18.76 2.63
C GLY A 204 -1.80 17.71 1.95
N ALA A 205 -0.70 18.17 1.38
CA ALA A 205 0.33 17.33 0.78
C ALA A 205 1.17 16.66 1.87
N GLY A 206 1.00 15.39 2.10
CA GLY A 206 1.77 14.62 3.06
C GLY A 206 2.14 13.26 2.50
N LEU A 207 3.01 12.53 3.18
CA LEU A 207 3.38 11.19 2.77
C LEU A 207 2.15 10.28 2.76
N VAL A 208 1.98 9.58 1.66
CA VAL A 208 1.01 8.53 1.42
C VAL A 208 1.78 7.26 1.13
N HIS A 209 1.36 6.14 1.71
CA HIS A 209 1.96 4.83 1.46
C HIS A 209 1.69 4.34 0.03
N GLY A 210 0.48 4.59 -0.48
CA GLY A 210 0.05 4.24 -1.83
C GLY A 210 -0.41 2.79 -2.04
N ASP A 211 -0.11 1.87 -1.11
CA ASP A 211 -0.67 0.51 -1.06
C ASP A 211 -1.00 0.10 0.40
N PHE A 212 -1.63 1.02 1.15
CA PHE A 212 -1.95 0.88 2.57
C PHE A 212 -3.17 -0.02 2.80
N ASN A 213 -2.95 -1.32 2.88
CA ASN A 213 -4.03 -2.32 3.01
C ASN A 213 -3.63 -3.49 3.91
N GLY A 214 -4.60 -4.36 4.19
CA GLY A 214 -4.42 -5.48 5.13
C GLY A 214 -3.37 -6.52 4.76
N LEU A 215 -2.77 -6.46 3.56
CA LEU A 215 -1.65 -7.33 3.16
C LEU A 215 -0.28 -6.70 3.47
N ASN A 216 -0.25 -5.40 3.75
CA ASN A 216 0.97 -4.64 4.02
C ASN A 216 1.06 -4.16 5.47
N ILE A 217 0.16 -4.62 6.35
CA ILE A 217 0.15 -4.28 7.77
C ILE A 217 0.30 -5.57 8.59
N LEU A 218 1.38 -5.67 9.34
CA LEU A 218 1.60 -6.73 10.32
C LEU A 218 1.09 -6.29 11.69
N MET A 219 0.31 -7.17 12.31
CA MET A 219 -0.26 -6.98 13.64
C MET A 219 0.37 -7.93 14.64
N THR A 220 0.55 -7.46 15.87
CA THR A 220 0.78 -8.29 17.04
C THR A 220 -0.34 -8.00 18.03
N ASN A 221 -1.20 -8.97 18.26
CA ASN A 221 -2.50 -8.75 18.93
C ASN A 221 -3.29 -7.65 18.18
N THR A 222 -3.66 -6.56 18.86
CA THR A 222 -4.41 -5.45 18.29
C THR A 222 -3.54 -4.26 17.85
N GLU A 223 -2.21 -4.38 17.98
CA GLU A 223 -1.25 -3.33 17.70
C GLU A 223 -0.57 -3.52 16.34
N VAL A 224 -0.40 -2.46 15.58
CA VAL A 224 0.46 -2.46 14.39
C VAL A 224 1.89 -2.76 14.81
N ASN A 225 2.50 -3.81 14.28
CA ASN A 225 3.91 -4.13 14.49
C ASN A 225 4.80 -3.62 13.35
N ALA A 226 4.31 -3.69 12.11
CA ALA A 226 5.04 -3.12 10.98
C ALA A 226 4.11 -2.79 9.80
N ILE A 227 4.47 -1.74 9.07
CA ILE A 227 3.91 -1.37 7.77
C ILE A 227 4.96 -1.70 6.73
N LEU A 228 4.59 -2.51 5.75
CA LEU A 228 5.45 -3.13 4.74
C LEU A 228 5.27 -2.45 3.38
N ASP A 229 6.28 -2.56 2.50
CA ASP A 229 6.16 -2.32 1.06
C ASP A 229 5.84 -0.87 0.65
N TRP A 230 6.82 0.01 0.83
CA TRP A 230 6.72 1.46 0.58
C TRP A 230 7.01 1.87 -0.88
N GLU A 231 7.02 0.93 -1.82
CA GLU A 231 7.40 1.20 -3.22
C GLU A 231 6.48 2.17 -3.96
N PHE A 232 5.22 2.28 -3.53
CA PHE A 232 4.20 3.15 -4.14
C PHE A 232 4.02 4.49 -3.44
N ALA A 233 4.91 4.83 -2.50
CA ALA A 233 4.77 6.05 -1.72
C ALA A 233 4.79 7.32 -2.59
N LEU A 234 3.91 8.25 -2.26
CA LEU A 234 3.73 9.52 -2.97
C LEU A 234 3.42 10.67 -1.99
N SER A 235 3.46 11.89 -2.50
CA SER A 235 2.96 13.07 -1.80
C SER A 235 1.51 13.31 -2.18
N GLY A 236 0.58 13.13 -1.24
CA GLY A 236 -0.83 13.16 -1.59
C GLY A 236 -1.78 13.42 -0.42
N SER A 237 -3.06 13.22 -0.71
CA SER A 237 -4.14 13.21 0.25
C SER A 237 -4.13 11.93 1.09
N ILE A 238 -4.46 12.04 2.38
CA ILE A 238 -4.62 10.88 3.27
C ILE A 238 -5.67 9.88 2.77
N TYR A 239 -6.63 10.35 1.98
CA TYR A 239 -7.74 9.54 1.49
C TYR A 239 -7.29 8.44 0.51
N PHE A 240 -6.12 8.53 -0.10
CA PHE A 240 -5.56 7.42 -0.88
C PHE A 240 -5.27 6.20 0.01
N ASP A 241 -4.69 6.42 1.20
CA ASP A 241 -4.40 5.33 2.13
C ASP A 241 -5.66 4.84 2.85
N ILE A 242 -6.55 5.74 3.29
CA ILE A 242 -7.81 5.36 3.92
C ILE A 242 -8.69 4.57 2.94
N GLY A 243 -8.77 5.01 1.68
CA GLY A 243 -9.55 4.33 0.65
C GLY A 243 -9.03 2.93 0.32
N ASN A 244 -7.71 2.78 0.21
CA ASN A 244 -7.08 1.49 0.00
C ASN A 244 -7.29 0.54 1.19
N LEU A 245 -7.21 1.05 2.43
CA LEU A 245 -7.43 0.29 3.65
C LEU A 245 -8.87 -0.24 3.75
N LEU A 246 -9.85 0.60 3.43
CA LEU A 246 -11.28 0.29 3.53
C LEU A 246 -11.89 -0.25 2.23
N ARG A 247 -11.08 -0.60 1.25
CA ARG A 247 -11.52 -1.10 -0.07
C ARG A 247 -12.39 -2.34 0.01
N TYR A 248 -12.12 -3.23 0.95
CA TYR A 248 -12.82 -4.49 1.11
C TYR A 248 -13.67 -4.49 2.36
N GLU A 249 -14.91 -4.92 2.21
CA GLU A 249 -15.80 -5.16 3.34
C GLU A 249 -15.37 -6.39 4.14
N PHE A 250 -15.55 -6.34 5.46
CA PHE A 250 -15.31 -7.43 6.39
C PHE A 250 -16.22 -7.31 7.60
N THR A 251 -16.32 -8.39 8.37
CA THR A 251 -17.16 -8.41 9.58
C THR A 251 -16.69 -7.36 10.58
N HIS A 252 -17.63 -6.62 11.18
CA HIS A 252 -17.35 -5.52 12.14
C HIS A 252 -16.57 -4.33 11.55
N ILE A 253 -16.72 -4.06 10.26
CA ILE A 253 -16.08 -2.90 9.61
C ILE A 253 -16.42 -1.58 10.32
N ASP A 254 -17.65 -1.41 10.83
CA ASP A 254 -18.05 -0.20 11.56
C ASP A 254 -17.20 0.02 12.82
N SER A 255 -16.88 -1.05 13.56
CA SER A 255 -15.98 -0.97 14.73
C SER A 255 -14.58 -0.55 14.33
N PHE A 256 -14.08 -1.09 13.21
CA PHE A 256 -12.79 -0.74 12.65
C PHE A 256 -12.72 0.73 12.22
N GLU A 257 -13.74 1.21 11.51
CA GLU A 257 -13.85 2.59 11.04
C GLU A 257 -13.94 3.58 12.21
N GLN A 258 -14.68 3.22 13.26
CA GLN A 258 -14.73 4.00 14.47
C GLN A 258 -13.36 4.08 15.14
N GLY A 259 -12.68 2.94 15.31
CA GLY A 259 -11.32 2.90 15.86
C GLY A 259 -10.35 3.74 15.03
N LEU A 260 -10.36 3.57 13.70
CA LEU A 260 -9.52 4.35 12.78
C LEU A 260 -9.72 5.86 12.95
N TYR A 261 -10.98 6.29 13.00
CA TYR A 261 -11.33 7.70 13.24
C TYR A 261 -10.80 8.19 14.58
N GLU A 262 -10.97 7.40 15.65
CA GLU A 262 -10.48 7.73 16.99
C GLU A 262 -8.95 7.83 17.02
N GLY A 263 -8.24 6.87 16.41
CA GLY A 263 -6.79 6.88 16.32
C GLY A 263 -6.25 8.13 15.61
N LEU A 264 -6.83 8.47 14.46
CA LEU A 264 -6.49 9.70 13.73
C LEU A 264 -6.76 10.96 14.56
N LYS A 265 -7.93 11.03 15.22
CA LYS A 265 -8.33 12.16 16.04
C LYS A 265 -7.42 12.35 17.25
N ASN A 266 -7.01 11.26 17.91
CA ASN A 266 -6.10 11.31 19.05
C ASN A 266 -4.74 11.92 18.70
N GLU A 267 -4.29 11.73 17.46
CA GLU A 267 -3.07 12.29 16.89
C GLU A 267 -3.29 13.65 16.19
N GLY A 268 -4.45 14.28 16.39
CA GLY A 268 -4.75 15.63 15.90
C GLY A 268 -5.23 15.73 14.46
N ILE A 269 -5.55 14.60 13.80
CA ILE A 269 -6.13 14.60 12.44
C ILE A 269 -7.65 14.52 12.54
N SER A 270 -8.31 15.60 12.12
CA SER A 270 -9.78 15.65 12.03
C SER A 270 -10.23 15.33 10.62
N LEU A 271 -11.15 14.39 10.48
CA LEU A 271 -11.79 14.06 9.21
C LEU A 271 -13.18 14.75 9.11
N PRO A 272 -13.57 15.27 7.94
CA PRO A 272 -14.90 15.83 7.72
C PRO A 272 -15.98 14.73 7.79
N LYS A 273 -17.24 15.15 7.89
CA LYS A 273 -18.38 14.21 7.96
C LYS A 273 -18.41 13.22 6.80
N GLN A 274 -18.02 13.64 5.62
CA GLN A 274 -18.05 12.85 4.37
C GLN A 274 -16.73 12.07 4.11
N TRP A 275 -15.87 11.89 5.11
CA TRP A 275 -14.54 11.30 4.94
C TRP A 275 -14.55 9.93 4.26
N LYS A 276 -15.58 9.11 4.50
CA LYS A 276 -15.71 7.80 3.85
C LYS A 276 -15.96 7.94 2.34
N LYS A 277 -16.77 8.92 1.93
CA LYS A 277 -16.99 9.21 0.50
C LYS A 277 -15.71 9.75 -0.15
N LEU A 278 -14.97 10.62 0.53
CA LEU A 278 -13.67 11.09 0.05
C LEU A 278 -12.68 9.93 -0.16
N ALA A 279 -12.62 8.99 0.79
CA ALA A 279 -11.80 7.79 0.70
C ALA A 279 -12.20 6.91 -0.51
N LYS A 280 -13.49 6.69 -0.73
CA LYS A 280 -13.99 5.94 -1.89
C LYS A 280 -13.65 6.62 -3.23
N LEU A 281 -13.74 7.96 -3.30
CA LEU A 281 -13.35 8.70 -4.52
C LEU A 281 -11.85 8.57 -4.79
N ALA A 282 -11.01 8.70 -3.77
CA ALA A 282 -9.57 8.51 -3.94
C ALA A 282 -9.22 7.07 -4.36
N ASP A 283 -9.90 6.07 -3.77
CA ASP A 283 -9.70 4.67 -4.11
C ASP A 283 -10.19 4.31 -5.52
N LEU A 284 -11.21 4.99 -6.03
CA LEU A 284 -11.70 4.80 -7.40
C LEU A 284 -10.61 5.10 -8.44
N ILE A 285 -9.78 6.12 -8.20
CA ILE A 285 -8.59 6.38 -9.05
C ILE A 285 -7.66 5.17 -9.02
N ALA A 286 -7.34 4.66 -7.83
CA ALA A 286 -6.45 3.51 -7.70
C ALA A 286 -7.04 2.26 -8.39
N LEU A 287 -8.33 2.00 -8.24
CA LEU A 287 -9.01 0.88 -8.89
C LEU A 287 -8.97 0.99 -10.42
N CYS A 288 -9.27 2.17 -10.98
CA CYS A 288 -9.19 2.39 -12.43
C CYS A 288 -7.76 2.28 -12.95
N SER A 289 -6.77 2.81 -12.24
CA SER A 289 -5.35 2.72 -12.61
C SER A 289 -4.84 1.26 -12.62
N LEU A 290 -5.35 0.40 -11.76
CA LEU A 290 -5.02 -1.02 -11.73
C LEU A 290 -5.51 -1.78 -12.96
N LEU A 291 -6.53 -1.27 -13.66
CA LEU A 291 -7.02 -1.77 -14.94
C LEU A 291 -6.35 -1.11 -16.15
N ASP A 292 -5.70 0.02 -15.99
CA ASP A 292 -5.07 0.75 -17.09
C ASP A 292 -3.73 0.12 -17.51
N ARG A 293 -3.83 -1.11 -18.03
CA ARG A 293 -2.70 -1.95 -18.41
C ARG A 293 -3.00 -2.72 -19.70
N VAL A 294 -1.96 -2.96 -20.47
CA VAL A 294 -2.05 -3.77 -21.70
C VAL A 294 -2.58 -5.18 -21.41
N MET A 295 -2.20 -5.76 -20.27
CA MET A 295 -2.65 -7.08 -19.81
C MET A 295 -3.06 -7.05 -18.34
N CYS A 296 -4.23 -7.62 -18.06
CA CYS A 296 -4.75 -7.85 -16.72
C CYS A 296 -5.15 -9.30 -16.54
N GLY A 297 -4.86 -9.87 -15.36
CA GLY A 297 -5.32 -11.21 -15.00
C GLY A 297 -6.84 -11.23 -14.76
N GLU A 298 -7.49 -12.34 -15.06
CA GLU A 298 -8.94 -12.48 -14.94
C GLU A 298 -9.47 -12.26 -13.51
N ASN A 299 -8.77 -12.82 -12.51
CA ASN A 299 -9.17 -12.66 -11.11
C ASN A 299 -9.08 -11.21 -10.66
N ARG A 300 -8.03 -10.51 -11.09
CA ARG A 300 -7.89 -9.07 -10.85
C ARG A 300 -9.02 -8.28 -11.48
N VAL A 301 -9.33 -8.51 -12.76
CA VAL A 301 -10.41 -7.82 -13.46
C VAL A 301 -11.75 -8.04 -12.77
N LYS A 302 -12.08 -9.29 -12.41
CA LYS A 302 -13.32 -9.62 -11.69
C LYS A 302 -13.42 -8.89 -10.35
N ASP A 303 -12.35 -8.91 -9.56
CA ASP A 303 -12.35 -8.30 -8.23
C ASP A 303 -12.45 -6.77 -8.33
N ILE A 304 -11.67 -6.13 -9.19
CA ILE A 304 -11.70 -4.66 -9.38
C ILE A 304 -13.07 -4.23 -9.94
N THR A 305 -13.63 -4.95 -10.90
CA THR A 305 -14.97 -4.63 -11.44
C THR A 305 -16.04 -4.69 -10.35
N ARG A 306 -15.97 -5.69 -9.46
CA ARG A 306 -16.88 -5.80 -8.32
C ARG A 306 -16.73 -4.61 -7.36
N LEU A 307 -15.50 -4.25 -7.01
CA LEU A 307 -15.19 -3.12 -6.12
C LEU A 307 -15.64 -1.77 -6.71
N ILE A 308 -15.40 -1.54 -7.98
CA ILE A 308 -15.89 -0.34 -8.69
C ILE A 308 -17.41 -0.26 -8.62
N LYS A 309 -18.13 -1.38 -8.93
CA LYS A 309 -19.58 -1.43 -8.83
C LYS A 309 -20.09 -1.13 -7.42
N GLN A 310 -19.43 -1.67 -6.39
CA GLN A 310 -19.77 -1.34 -5.00
C GLN A 310 -19.59 0.16 -4.70
N THR A 311 -18.51 0.77 -5.21
CA THR A 311 -18.27 2.21 -5.03
C THR A 311 -19.34 3.07 -5.69
N ILE A 312 -19.67 2.81 -6.95
CA ILE A 312 -20.63 3.67 -7.70
C ILE A 312 -22.10 3.43 -7.36
N HIS A 313 -22.44 2.32 -6.68
CA HIS A 313 -23.80 2.03 -6.23
C HIS A 313 -23.99 2.26 -4.71
N SER A 314 -22.94 2.68 -3.99
CA SER A 314 -23.09 3.03 -2.57
C SER A 314 -23.72 4.42 -2.42
N GLU A 315 -24.89 4.49 -1.74
CA GLU A 315 -25.61 5.71 -1.38
C GLU A 315 -24.79 6.63 -0.45
#